data_b7377ad7fc4b1ebaabbcbb606975dc05
#
_entry.id   b7377ad7fc4b1ebaabbcbb606975dc05
#
_cell.length_a   1.000
_cell.length_b   1.000
_cell.length_c   1.000
_cell.angle_alpha   90.00
_cell.angle_beta   90.00
_cell.angle_gamma   90.00
#
_symmetry.space_group_name_H-M   'P 1'
#
loop_
_entity.id
_entity.type
_entity.pdbx_description
1 polymer ?
#
loop_
_entity_poly.entity_id
_entity_poly.type
_entity_poly.pdbx_seq_one_letter_code
_entity_poly.pdbx_strand_id
1 'polypeptide(L)'
;DNNDSYSKTTSYINLEKVFSSSLKNKKLGYYSNYYKNDSIYKLNVDLLKSNGAELFELNPKSIELNNFRKLLDEDMRRDLVSYLEEYGNIKLEVKDVASIIEFNSLDSIERSPYGQGIFRGILDNPFSDDELFDLRESLLSSGNLYYDQSFEKYELDAVLSINNYGAGYAAAAHNPCLTVPMGFRKNNQPAGLTFIGKSGNEQILYELGYSFEKISKKRKDIASGNDRWEE
;
A
#
# COMPACT_ATOMS: atom_id res chain seq x y z
N ASP A 1 -10.61 2.02 16.43
CA ASP A 1 -10.16 2.71 17.64
C ASP A 1 -11.06 3.91 17.90
N ASN A 2 -11.62 4.03 19.12
CA ASN A 2 -12.53 5.15 19.46
C ASN A 2 -11.79 6.48 19.63
N ASN A 3 -10.48 6.45 19.79
CA ASN A 3 -9.64 7.63 19.94
C ASN A 3 -9.04 8.12 18.61
N ASP A 4 -9.19 7.34 17.55
CA ASP A 4 -8.73 7.70 16.21
C ASP A 4 -9.91 8.19 15.37
N SER A 5 -9.91 9.48 15.04
CA SER A 5 -10.96 10.13 14.25
C SER A 5 -11.09 9.57 12.82
N TYR A 6 -10.05 8.93 12.31
CA TYR A 6 -10.03 8.28 11.00
C TYR A 6 -10.50 6.83 11.03
N SER A 7 -10.52 6.20 12.21
CA SER A 7 -11.08 4.85 12.39
C SER A 7 -12.58 4.86 12.14
N LYS A 8 -13.00 4.22 11.06
CA LYS A 8 -14.42 3.98 10.80
C LYS A 8 -14.82 2.66 11.43
N THR A 9 -16.03 2.60 12.00
CA THR A 9 -16.61 1.32 12.42
C THR A 9 -16.85 0.48 11.17
N THR A 10 -15.91 -0.40 10.86
CA THR A 10 -16.06 -1.40 9.82
C THR A 10 -16.61 -2.69 10.41
N SER A 11 -17.29 -3.48 9.60
CA SER A 11 -17.68 -4.83 10.01
C SER A 11 -16.42 -5.65 10.33
N TYR A 12 -16.44 -6.40 11.41
CA TYR A 12 -15.34 -7.33 11.74
C TYR A 12 -15.09 -8.29 10.59
N ILE A 13 -13.81 -8.62 10.34
CA ILE A 13 -13.44 -9.65 9.38
C ILE A 13 -13.97 -11.00 9.87
N ASN A 14 -14.81 -11.61 9.04
CA ASN A 14 -15.34 -12.94 9.31
C ASN A 14 -14.35 -14.00 8.84
N LEU A 15 -13.57 -14.58 9.77
CA LEU A 15 -12.55 -15.57 9.46
C LEU A 15 -13.14 -16.89 8.91
N GLU A 16 -14.34 -17.29 9.29
CA GLU A 16 -14.98 -18.50 8.74
C GLU A 16 -15.24 -18.33 7.26
N LYS A 17 -15.71 -17.14 6.83
CA LYS A 17 -15.87 -16.82 5.41
C LYS A 17 -14.52 -16.81 4.69
N VAL A 18 -13.47 -16.28 5.31
CA VAL A 18 -12.11 -16.29 4.74
C VAL A 18 -11.66 -17.73 4.51
N PHE A 19 -11.73 -18.60 5.53
CA PHE A 19 -11.23 -19.97 5.44
C PHE A 19 -12.05 -20.87 4.52
N SER A 20 -13.33 -20.56 4.29
CA SER A 20 -14.21 -21.26 3.35
C SER A 20 -14.25 -20.66 1.95
N SER A 21 -13.52 -19.57 1.73
CA SER A 21 -13.57 -18.83 0.47
C SER A 21 -12.96 -19.59 -0.72
N SER A 22 -13.37 -19.21 -1.90
CA SER A 22 -12.84 -19.71 -3.17
C SER A 22 -12.75 -18.58 -4.21
N LEU A 23 -11.97 -18.83 -5.25
CA LEU A 23 -11.82 -17.89 -6.37
C LEU A 23 -12.96 -17.98 -7.40
N LYS A 24 -13.85 -18.98 -7.27
CA LYS A 24 -14.91 -19.21 -8.24
C LYS A 24 -15.85 -18.00 -8.30
N ASN A 25 -16.08 -17.51 -9.52
CA ASN A 25 -16.93 -16.36 -9.84
C ASN A 25 -16.44 -15.03 -9.23
N LYS A 26 -15.20 -14.96 -8.73
CA LYS A 26 -14.59 -13.69 -8.30
C LYS A 26 -14.14 -12.92 -9.54
N LYS A 27 -14.55 -11.66 -9.63
CA LYS A 27 -14.27 -10.76 -10.75
C LYS A 27 -13.03 -9.93 -10.46
N LEU A 28 -11.95 -10.18 -11.20
CA LEU A 28 -10.66 -9.54 -10.96
C LEU A 28 -10.17 -8.78 -12.18
N GLY A 29 -9.82 -7.52 -11.99
CA GLY A 29 -9.18 -6.71 -13.01
C GLY A 29 -7.66 -6.92 -13.01
N TYR A 30 -7.03 -7.02 -14.19
CA TYR A 30 -5.57 -7.10 -14.30
C TYR A 30 -5.03 -6.12 -15.33
N TYR A 31 -3.87 -5.53 -15.07
CA TYR A 31 -3.25 -4.58 -15.99
C TYR A 31 -2.59 -5.28 -17.18
N SER A 32 -3.02 -4.93 -18.39
CA SER A 32 -2.50 -5.47 -19.67
C SER A 32 -0.99 -5.32 -19.80
N ASN A 33 -0.46 -4.16 -19.42
CA ASN A 33 0.97 -3.89 -19.48
C ASN A 33 1.78 -4.84 -18.58
N TYR A 34 1.34 -5.09 -17.34
CA TYR A 34 2.01 -6.02 -16.45
C TYR A 34 1.89 -7.47 -16.95
N TYR A 35 0.71 -7.85 -17.45
CA TYR A 35 0.49 -9.19 -17.99
C TYR A 35 1.38 -9.50 -19.18
N LYS A 36 1.67 -8.51 -20.03
CA LYS A 36 2.54 -8.66 -21.20
C LYS A 36 4.03 -8.67 -20.85
N ASN A 37 4.44 -7.91 -19.84
CA ASN A 37 5.84 -7.62 -19.58
C ASN A 37 6.42 -8.29 -18.32
N ASP A 38 5.59 -8.85 -17.43
CA ASP A 38 6.03 -9.54 -16.22
C ASP A 38 5.56 -11.00 -16.21
N SER A 39 6.49 -11.92 -16.45
CA SER A 39 6.18 -13.35 -16.54
C SER A 39 5.66 -13.96 -15.24
N ILE A 40 6.08 -13.45 -14.08
CA ILE A 40 5.60 -13.93 -12.77
C ILE A 40 4.16 -13.45 -12.57
N TYR A 41 3.90 -12.19 -12.84
CA TYR A 41 2.53 -11.66 -12.76
C TYR A 41 1.59 -12.42 -13.70
N LYS A 42 2.01 -12.63 -14.95
CA LYS A 42 1.24 -13.41 -15.95
C LYS A 42 0.90 -14.81 -15.44
N LEU A 43 1.88 -15.54 -14.94
CA LEU A 43 1.66 -16.90 -14.40
C LEU A 43 0.63 -16.91 -13.26
N ASN A 44 0.64 -15.91 -12.38
CA ASN A 44 -0.29 -15.85 -11.26
C ASN A 44 -1.69 -15.38 -11.68
N VAL A 45 -1.80 -14.47 -12.67
CA VAL A 45 -3.09 -14.12 -13.29
C VAL A 45 -3.72 -15.36 -13.98
N ASP A 46 -2.91 -16.12 -14.75
CA ASP A 46 -3.37 -17.36 -15.38
C ASP A 46 -3.77 -18.43 -14.33
N LEU A 47 -3.06 -18.51 -13.20
CA LEU A 47 -3.41 -19.39 -12.07
C LEU A 47 -4.76 -19.02 -11.46
N LEU A 48 -5.03 -17.74 -11.23
CA LEU A 48 -6.34 -17.27 -10.74
C LEU A 48 -7.46 -17.67 -11.70
N LYS A 49 -7.26 -17.46 -13.01
CA LYS A 49 -8.22 -17.85 -14.06
C LYS A 49 -8.50 -19.33 -14.06
N SER A 50 -7.46 -20.18 -13.98
CA SER A 50 -7.62 -21.64 -13.99
C SER A 50 -8.31 -22.19 -12.75
N ASN A 51 -8.37 -21.39 -11.67
CA ASN A 51 -9.07 -21.71 -10.42
C ASN A 51 -10.45 -21.02 -10.30
N GLY A 52 -11.00 -20.54 -11.42
CA GLY A 52 -12.40 -20.11 -11.52
C GLY A 52 -12.64 -18.62 -11.33
N ALA A 53 -11.61 -17.79 -11.24
CA ALA A 53 -11.77 -16.34 -11.27
C ALA A 53 -12.13 -15.85 -12.69
N GLU A 54 -13.00 -14.86 -12.77
CA GLU A 54 -13.31 -14.13 -13.99
C GLU A 54 -12.34 -12.95 -14.13
N LEU A 55 -11.59 -12.90 -15.22
CA LEU A 55 -10.50 -11.94 -15.41
C LEU A 55 -10.85 -10.89 -16.46
N PHE A 56 -10.66 -9.62 -16.10
CA PHE A 56 -10.93 -8.45 -16.94
C PHE A 56 -9.64 -7.67 -17.21
N GLU A 57 -9.32 -7.51 -18.49
CA GLU A 57 -8.13 -6.75 -18.90
C GLU A 57 -8.37 -5.24 -18.72
N LEU A 58 -7.46 -4.57 -18.01
CA LEU A 58 -7.51 -3.15 -17.71
C LEU A 58 -6.37 -2.40 -18.41
N ASN A 59 -6.72 -1.27 -19.00
CA ASN A 59 -5.79 -0.30 -19.61
C ASN A 59 -6.18 1.12 -19.16
N PRO A 60 -6.11 1.43 -17.85
CA PRO A 60 -6.50 2.75 -17.39
C PRO A 60 -5.55 3.81 -17.95
N LYS A 61 -6.09 4.99 -18.22
CA LYS A 61 -5.28 6.16 -18.53
C LYS A 61 -4.54 6.59 -17.26
N SER A 62 -3.29 6.99 -17.43
CA SER A 62 -2.55 7.61 -16.33
C SER A 62 -3.25 8.89 -15.88
N ILE A 63 -3.37 9.08 -14.58
CA ILE A 63 -3.85 10.30 -13.94
C ILE A 63 -2.72 10.81 -13.06
N GLU A 64 -2.44 12.08 -13.12
CA GLU A 64 -1.40 12.67 -12.28
C GLU A 64 -1.94 12.88 -10.85
N LEU A 65 -1.20 12.41 -9.86
CA LEU A 65 -1.44 12.70 -8.45
C LEU A 65 -0.59 13.91 -8.06
N ASN A 66 -1.01 15.09 -8.55
CA ASN A 66 -0.29 16.33 -8.32
C ASN A 66 -0.15 16.61 -6.82
N ASN A 67 1.06 16.94 -6.39
CA ASN A 67 1.37 17.25 -4.98
C ASN A 67 1.12 16.10 -3.98
N PHE A 68 0.96 14.83 -4.43
CA PHE A 68 0.81 13.70 -3.51
C PHE A 68 1.97 13.62 -2.50
N ARG A 69 3.21 13.86 -2.97
CA ARG A 69 4.36 13.95 -2.08
C ARG A 69 4.21 15.06 -1.05
N LYS A 70 3.67 16.22 -1.44
CA LYS A 70 3.47 17.34 -0.52
C LYS A 70 2.46 17.02 0.58
N LEU A 71 1.41 16.25 0.27
CA LEU A 71 0.50 15.73 1.29
C LEU A 71 1.26 14.91 2.34
N LEU A 72 2.10 13.96 1.91
CA LEU A 72 2.88 13.12 2.82
C LEU A 72 3.85 13.94 3.68
N ASP A 73 4.46 14.98 3.10
CA ASP A 73 5.38 15.87 3.81
C ASP A 73 4.64 16.71 4.87
N GLU A 74 3.44 17.22 4.57
CA GLU A 74 2.61 17.98 5.51
C GLU A 74 2.09 17.10 6.65
N ASP A 75 1.61 15.89 6.34
CA ASP A 75 1.15 14.95 7.35
C ASP A 75 2.31 14.56 8.27
N MET A 76 3.47 14.18 7.71
CA MET A 76 4.65 13.86 8.53
C MET A 76 5.07 15.02 9.44
N ARG A 77 5.05 16.26 8.94
CA ARG A 77 5.42 17.45 9.71
C ARG A 77 4.50 17.69 10.90
N ARG A 78 3.19 17.46 10.74
CA ARG A 78 2.16 17.69 11.76
C ARG A 78 2.01 16.53 12.72
N ASP A 79 1.85 15.33 12.17
CA ASP A 79 1.49 14.14 12.97
C ASP A 79 2.65 13.64 13.81
N LEU A 80 3.91 13.81 13.34
CA LEU A 80 5.08 13.40 14.11
C LEU A 80 5.16 14.11 15.46
N VAL A 81 4.84 15.41 15.52
CA VAL A 81 4.85 16.18 16.78
C VAL A 81 3.87 15.59 17.77
N SER A 82 2.61 15.44 17.36
CA SER A 82 1.55 14.88 18.19
C SER A 82 1.87 13.45 18.63
N TYR A 83 2.40 12.63 17.70
CA TYR A 83 2.81 11.26 18.00
C TYR A 83 3.93 11.18 19.05
N LEU A 84 4.95 12.02 18.92
CA LEU A 84 6.06 12.05 19.88
C LEU A 84 5.63 12.60 21.25
N GLU A 85 4.69 13.54 21.28
CA GLU A 85 4.12 14.06 22.54
C GLU A 85 3.30 13.00 23.28
N GLU A 86 2.52 12.20 22.57
CA GLU A 86 1.62 11.20 23.17
C GLU A 86 2.35 9.89 23.52
N TYR A 87 3.21 9.40 22.62
CA TYR A 87 3.84 8.06 22.73
C TYR A 87 5.36 8.10 22.94
N GLY A 88 5.98 9.26 22.83
CA GLY A 88 7.42 9.41 23.00
C GLY A 88 7.87 9.18 24.45
N ASN A 89 9.09 8.65 24.63
CA ASN A 89 9.69 8.57 25.93
C ASN A 89 10.02 9.98 26.44
N ILE A 90 9.74 10.28 27.73
CA ILE A 90 10.01 11.58 28.35
C ILE A 90 11.50 12.02 28.25
N LYS A 91 12.42 11.07 28.06
CA LYS A 91 13.85 11.34 27.86
C LYS A 91 14.23 11.59 26.40
N LEU A 92 13.25 11.50 25.47
CA LEU A 92 13.52 11.73 24.07
C LEU A 92 13.76 13.22 23.80
N GLU A 93 14.92 13.56 23.29
CA GLU A 93 15.30 14.95 22.98
C GLU A 93 14.72 15.43 21.64
N VAL A 94 14.35 14.47 20.76
CA VAL A 94 13.77 14.74 19.45
C VAL A 94 12.27 14.96 19.59
N LYS A 95 11.75 16.07 19.03
CA LYS A 95 10.34 16.49 19.17
C LYS A 95 9.63 16.71 17.84
N ASP A 96 10.38 16.90 16.77
CA ASP A 96 9.90 17.25 15.44
C ASP A 96 10.93 16.90 14.36
N VAL A 97 10.60 17.15 13.11
CA VAL A 97 11.50 16.89 11.97
C VAL A 97 12.78 17.72 12.04
N ALA A 98 12.73 18.96 12.55
CA ALA A 98 13.90 19.80 12.66
C ALA A 98 14.91 19.23 13.65
N SER A 99 14.45 18.83 14.84
CA SER A 99 15.30 18.21 15.86
C SER A 99 15.85 16.84 15.43
N ILE A 100 15.13 16.07 14.57
CA ILE A 100 15.68 14.86 13.93
C ILE A 100 16.87 15.22 13.03
N ILE A 101 16.72 16.26 12.21
CA ILE A 101 17.80 16.71 11.32
C ILE A 101 19.04 17.12 12.12
N GLU A 102 18.86 17.88 13.21
CA GLU A 102 19.92 18.27 14.11
C GLU A 102 20.61 17.07 14.75
N PHE A 103 19.84 16.16 15.33
CA PHE A 103 20.34 14.93 15.92
C PHE A 103 21.16 14.09 14.93
N ASN A 104 20.67 13.90 13.72
CA ASN A 104 21.38 13.16 12.69
C ASN A 104 22.65 13.87 12.22
N SER A 105 22.66 15.21 12.24
CA SER A 105 23.81 16.01 11.82
C SER A 105 25.01 15.94 12.80
N LEU A 106 24.79 15.53 14.05
CA LEU A 106 25.86 15.30 15.03
C LEU A 106 26.78 14.15 14.64
N ASP A 107 26.25 13.16 13.92
CA ASP A 107 27.01 12.04 13.35
C ASP A 107 26.33 11.57 12.06
N SER A 108 26.56 12.30 10.98
CA SER A 108 25.88 12.06 9.71
C SER A 108 26.33 10.77 9.02
N ILE A 109 27.50 10.26 9.33
CA ILE A 109 28.00 9.00 8.74
C ILE A 109 27.21 7.82 9.28
N GLU A 110 27.00 7.75 10.58
CA GLU A 110 26.26 6.65 11.22
C GLU A 110 24.73 6.83 11.11
N ARG A 111 24.23 8.06 11.35
CA ARG A 111 22.80 8.33 11.52
C ARG A 111 22.06 8.64 10.23
N SER A 112 22.75 9.15 9.23
CA SER A 112 22.15 9.51 7.93
C SER A 112 23.08 9.24 6.74
N PRO A 113 23.59 7.99 6.57
CA PRO A 113 24.59 7.65 5.55
C PRO A 113 24.09 7.92 4.11
N TYR A 114 22.80 7.99 3.89
CA TYR A 114 22.16 8.30 2.60
C TYR A 114 21.68 9.76 2.50
N GLY A 115 22.03 10.61 3.48
CA GLY A 115 21.61 12.01 3.55
C GLY A 115 20.21 12.21 4.13
N GLN A 116 19.79 13.48 4.22
CA GLN A 116 18.54 13.90 4.86
C GLN A 116 17.66 14.77 3.93
N GLY A 117 17.79 14.62 2.61
CA GLY A 117 17.05 15.45 1.65
C GLY A 117 15.54 15.41 1.85
N ILE A 118 14.98 14.24 2.18
CA ILE A 118 13.55 14.07 2.46
C ILE A 118 13.11 14.89 3.68
N PHE A 119 13.83 14.79 4.80
CA PHE A 119 13.49 15.56 6.01
C PHE A 119 13.59 17.07 5.79
N ARG A 120 14.56 17.54 5.03
CA ARG A 120 14.67 18.98 4.67
C ARG A 120 13.49 19.42 3.84
N GLY A 121 13.06 18.60 2.84
CA GLY A 121 11.91 18.89 2.00
C GLY A 121 10.59 18.98 2.78
N ILE A 122 10.45 18.24 3.89
CA ILE A 122 9.28 18.31 4.78
C ILE A 122 9.13 19.69 5.43
N LEU A 123 10.26 20.37 5.70
CA LEU A 123 10.24 21.70 6.32
C LEU A 123 10.02 22.85 5.31
N ASP A 124 10.14 22.56 4.01
CA ASP A 124 10.03 23.57 2.96
C ASP A 124 8.55 23.88 2.64
N ASN A 125 8.23 25.19 2.58
CA ASN A 125 6.96 25.71 2.10
C ASN A 125 5.72 25.01 2.70
N PRO A 126 5.47 25.14 4.01
CA PRO A 126 4.33 24.51 4.66
C PRO A 126 3.00 25.03 4.08
N PHE A 127 2.03 24.12 3.92
CA PHE A 127 0.68 24.43 3.50
C PHE A 127 -0.16 24.95 4.69
N SER A 128 -1.09 25.88 4.41
CA SER A 128 -2.17 26.20 5.31
C SER A 128 -3.17 25.03 5.42
N ASP A 129 -4.09 25.11 6.38
CA ASP A 129 -5.11 24.07 6.56
C ASP A 129 -6.07 24.00 5.35
N ASP A 130 -6.44 25.15 4.77
CA ASP A 130 -7.28 25.21 3.59
C ASP A 130 -6.59 24.59 2.36
N GLU A 131 -5.32 24.93 2.12
CA GLU A 131 -4.55 24.34 1.02
C GLU A 131 -4.40 22.81 1.18
N LEU A 132 -4.22 22.33 2.40
CA LEU A 132 -4.11 20.90 2.67
C LEU A 132 -5.45 20.19 2.49
N PHE A 133 -6.56 20.82 2.89
CA PHE A 133 -7.91 20.32 2.66
C PHE A 133 -8.19 20.19 1.16
N ASP A 134 -7.96 21.25 0.39
CA ASP A 134 -8.16 21.25 -1.07
C ASP A 134 -7.29 20.17 -1.77
N LEU A 135 -6.06 20.01 -1.31
CA LEU A 135 -5.16 18.97 -1.83
C LEU A 135 -5.70 17.55 -1.57
N ARG A 136 -6.22 17.28 -0.36
CA ARG A 136 -6.82 15.99 -0.02
C ARG A 136 -8.02 15.66 -0.91
N GLU A 137 -8.93 16.62 -1.09
CA GLU A 137 -10.11 16.45 -1.95
C GLU A 137 -9.72 16.21 -3.42
N SER A 138 -8.75 16.97 -3.93
CA SER A 138 -8.22 16.80 -5.29
C SER A 138 -7.59 15.41 -5.51
N LEU A 139 -6.79 14.94 -4.55
CA LEU A 139 -6.17 13.63 -4.63
C LEU A 139 -7.19 12.49 -4.52
N LEU A 140 -8.17 12.61 -3.64
CA LEU A 140 -9.27 11.66 -3.51
C LEU A 140 -10.07 11.55 -4.82
N SER A 141 -10.41 12.68 -5.41
CA SER A 141 -11.09 12.73 -6.71
C SER A 141 -10.27 12.05 -7.81
N SER A 142 -8.96 12.32 -7.87
CA SER A 142 -8.05 11.70 -8.86
C SER A 142 -7.90 10.19 -8.64
N GLY A 143 -7.77 9.75 -7.39
CA GLY A 143 -7.68 8.33 -7.04
C GLY A 143 -8.95 7.57 -7.40
N ASN A 144 -10.11 8.12 -7.07
CA ASN A 144 -11.41 7.55 -7.43
C ASN A 144 -11.59 7.47 -8.95
N LEU A 145 -11.27 8.54 -9.67
CA LEU A 145 -11.36 8.55 -11.13
C LEU A 145 -10.51 7.45 -11.79
N TYR A 146 -9.36 7.10 -11.18
CA TYR A 146 -8.50 6.04 -11.68
C TYR A 146 -9.12 4.64 -11.55
N TYR A 147 -9.82 4.38 -10.44
CA TYR A 147 -10.35 3.05 -10.14
C TYR A 147 -11.83 2.85 -10.46
N ASP A 148 -12.68 3.84 -10.20
CA ASP A 148 -14.15 3.66 -10.20
C ASP A 148 -14.68 3.20 -11.55
N GLN A 149 -14.18 3.74 -12.65
CA GLN A 149 -14.60 3.32 -13.98
C GLN A 149 -14.42 1.81 -14.21
N SER A 150 -13.31 1.24 -13.72
CA SER A 150 -13.03 -0.19 -13.87
C SER A 150 -13.86 -1.04 -12.91
N PHE A 151 -13.98 -0.61 -11.66
CA PHE A 151 -14.80 -1.28 -10.66
C PHE A 151 -16.27 -1.33 -11.06
N GLU A 152 -16.83 -0.22 -11.54
CA GLU A 152 -18.24 -0.13 -11.93
C GLU A 152 -18.54 -0.87 -13.24
N LYS A 153 -17.70 -0.68 -14.26
CA LYS A 153 -17.91 -1.29 -15.57
C LYS A 153 -17.92 -2.81 -15.53
N TYR A 154 -17.07 -3.41 -14.71
CA TYR A 154 -16.89 -4.86 -14.65
C TYR A 154 -17.39 -5.46 -13.33
N GLU A 155 -17.92 -4.65 -12.41
CA GLU A 155 -18.32 -5.06 -11.06
C GLU A 155 -17.21 -5.86 -10.34
N LEU A 156 -15.99 -5.31 -10.36
CA LEU A 156 -14.81 -6.02 -9.86
C LEU A 156 -14.84 -6.19 -8.34
N ASP A 157 -14.42 -7.36 -7.88
CA ASP A 157 -14.10 -7.64 -6.47
C ASP A 157 -12.75 -7.00 -6.08
N ALA A 158 -11.77 -7.02 -6.99
CA ALA A 158 -10.47 -6.39 -6.78
C ALA A 158 -9.74 -6.12 -8.11
N VAL A 159 -8.76 -5.21 -8.06
CA VAL A 159 -7.78 -4.99 -9.12
C VAL A 159 -6.44 -5.58 -8.69
N LEU A 160 -5.78 -6.31 -9.61
CA LEU A 160 -4.50 -6.97 -9.38
C LEU A 160 -3.33 -6.05 -9.77
N SER A 161 -2.35 -5.93 -8.87
CA SER A 161 -1.13 -5.17 -9.11
C SER A 161 0.12 -5.95 -8.68
N ILE A 162 1.31 -5.40 -8.91
CA ILE A 162 2.59 -5.98 -8.54
C ILE A 162 3.18 -5.18 -7.37
N ASN A 163 3.53 -5.84 -6.28
CA ASN A 163 4.13 -5.18 -5.11
C ASN A 163 3.32 -3.93 -4.72
N ASN A 164 3.95 -2.76 -4.68
CA ASN A 164 3.33 -1.48 -4.36
C ASN A 164 3.05 -0.59 -5.59
N TYR A 165 3.06 -1.12 -6.82
CA TYR A 165 2.98 -0.28 -8.03
C TYR A 165 1.65 0.51 -8.16
N GLY A 166 0.57 0.00 -7.60
CA GLY A 166 -0.72 0.71 -7.55
C GLY A 166 -0.98 1.51 -6.26
N ALA A 167 -0.07 1.47 -5.29
CA ALA A 167 -0.31 1.96 -3.94
C ALA A 167 -0.61 3.47 -3.86
N GLY A 168 0.04 4.29 -4.69
CA GLY A 168 -0.22 5.74 -4.70
C GLY A 168 -1.65 6.08 -5.08
N TYR A 169 -2.16 5.48 -6.15
CA TYR A 169 -3.56 5.66 -6.56
C TYR A 169 -4.54 5.07 -5.53
N ALA A 170 -4.21 3.90 -4.96
CA ALA A 170 -5.05 3.27 -3.96
C ALA A 170 -5.11 4.10 -2.67
N ALA A 171 -3.97 4.64 -2.22
CA ALA A 171 -3.93 5.53 -1.06
C ALA A 171 -4.74 6.81 -1.30
N ALA A 172 -4.59 7.45 -2.46
CA ALA A 172 -5.37 8.63 -2.81
C ALA A 172 -6.88 8.36 -2.86
N ALA A 173 -7.31 7.15 -3.29
CA ALA A 173 -8.70 6.71 -3.34
C ALA A 173 -9.22 6.15 -2.00
N HIS A 174 -8.40 6.08 -0.95
CA HIS A 174 -8.70 5.38 0.30
C HIS A 174 -9.06 3.90 0.10
N ASN A 175 -8.50 3.27 -0.92
CA ASN A 175 -8.72 1.87 -1.26
C ASN A 175 -7.75 0.94 -0.51
N PRO A 176 -8.25 -0.10 0.16
CA PRO A 176 -7.40 -1.06 0.86
C PRO A 176 -6.61 -1.92 -0.12
N CYS A 177 -5.40 -2.30 0.29
CA CYS A 177 -4.51 -3.17 -0.46
C CYS A 177 -4.07 -4.36 0.38
N LEU A 178 -4.13 -5.56 -0.19
CA LEU A 178 -3.57 -6.78 0.40
C LEU A 178 -2.54 -7.38 -0.54
N THR A 179 -1.29 -7.47 -0.08
CA THR A 179 -0.19 -8.09 -0.84
C THR A 179 0.14 -9.46 -0.30
N VAL A 180 0.21 -10.45 -1.18
CA VAL A 180 0.57 -11.84 -0.86
C VAL A 180 1.70 -12.32 -1.77
N PRO A 181 2.55 -13.28 -1.33
CA PRO A 181 3.65 -13.76 -2.15
C PRO A 181 3.19 -14.39 -3.46
N MET A 182 3.71 -13.92 -4.60
CA MET A 182 3.45 -14.53 -5.91
C MET A 182 4.66 -15.24 -6.53
N GLY A 183 5.82 -15.21 -5.88
CA GLY A 183 7.02 -15.90 -6.30
C GLY A 183 8.29 -15.09 -6.08
N PHE A 184 9.36 -15.53 -6.74
CA PHE A 184 10.69 -14.91 -6.66
C PHE A 184 11.22 -14.65 -8.07
N ARG A 185 11.88 -13.52 -8.26
CA ARG A 185 12.57 -13.19 -9.50
C ARG A 185 13.87 -13.99 -9.62
N LYS A 186 14.51 -13.97 -10.79
CA LYS A 186 15.77 -14.72 -11.04
C LYS A 186 16.91 -14.39 -10.07
N ASN A 187 16.91 -13.17 -9.52
CA ASN A 187 17.88 -12.70 -8.53
C ASN A 187 17.44 -12.97 -7.08
N ASN A 188 16.51 -13.91 -6.87
CA ASN A 188 15.88 -14.23 -5.58
C ASN A 188 15.08 -13.06 -4.93
N GLN A 189 14.85 -11.97 -5.62
CA GLN A 189 14.00 -10.89 -5.13
C GLN A 189 12.55 -11.37 -5.02
N PRO A 190 11.89 -11.23 -3.86
CA PRO A 190 10.50 -11.59 -3.72
C PRO A 190 9.60 -10.68 -4.57
N ALA A 191 8.52 -11.25 -5.07
CA ALA A 191 7.47 -10.54 -5.79
C ALA A 191 6.12 -10.83 -5.13
N GLY A 192 5.33 -9.77 -4.92
CA GLY A 192 4.00 -9.84 -4.34
C GLY A 192 2.92 -9.57 -5.37
N LEU A 193 1.82 -10.32 -5.27
CA LEU A 193 0.56 -10.00 -5.93
C LEU A 193 -0.27 -9.16 -4.98
N THR A 194 -0.67 -7.98 -5.41
CA THR A 194 -1.47 -7.05 -4.62
C THR A 194 -2.89 -7.02 -5.14
N PHE A 195 -3.83 -7.30 -4.24
CA PHE A 195 -5.26 -7.13 -4.46
C PHE A 195 -5.65 -5.75 -3.93
N ILE A 196 -6.21 -4.91 -4.78
CA ILE A 196 -6.70 -3.56 -4.44
C ILE A 196 -8.22 -3.62 -4.49
N GLY A 197 -8.88 -3.36 -3.36
CA GLY A 197 -10.33 -3.34 -3.21
C GLY A 197 -10.90 -1.93 -3.20
N LYS A 198 -12.23 -1.81 -3.20
CA LYS A 198 -12.90 -0.53 -2.86
C LYS A 198 -12.82 -0.28 -1.36
N SER A 199 -12.82 0.97 -0.96
CA SER A 199 -12.87 1.41 0.44
C SER A 199 -13.99 0.68 1.21
N GLY A 200 -13.66 0.10 2.37
CA GLY A 200 -14.59 -0.67 3.20
C GLY A 200 -14.80 -2.13 2.79
N ASN A 201 -14.10 -2.62 1.77
CA ASN A 201 -14.22 -4.00 1.27
C ASN A 201 -13.04 -4.89 1.69
N GLU A 202 -12.48 -4.70 2.87
CA GLU A 202 -11.34 -5.48 3.37
C GLU A 202 -11.66 -6.98 3.44
N GLN A 203 -12.89 -7.35 3.79
CA GLN A 203 -13.32 -8.76 3.86
C GLN A 203 -13.01 -9.53 2.58
N ILE A 204 -13.35 -8.96 1.41
CA ILE A 204 -13.11 -9.63 0.12
C ILE A 204 -11.61 -9.78 -0.16
N LEU A 205 -10.78 -8.83 0.28
CA LEU A 205 -9.33 -8.93 0.09
C LEU A 205 -8.74 -10.09 0.90
N TYR A 206 -9.20 -10.30 2.13
CA TYR A 206 -8.78 -11.47 2.93
C TYR A 206 -9.22 -12.79 2.29
N GLU A 207 -10.45 -12.86 1.77
CA GLU A 207 -10.95 -14.03 1.05
C GLU A 207 -10.11 -14.35 -0.20
N LEU A 208 -9.80 -13.33 -1.00
CA LEU A 208 -9.00 -13.45 -2.21
C LEU A 208 -7.54 -13.83 -1.89
N GLY A 209 -6.92 -13.13 -0.92
CA GLY A 209 -5.56 -13.40 -0.51
C GLY A 209 -5.37 -14.81 0.02
N TYR A 210 -6.25 -15.24 0.93
CA TYR A 210 -6.23 -16.61 1.47
C TYR A 210 -6.40 -17.66 0.38
N SER A 211 -7.42 -17.49 -0.48
CA SER A 211 -7.70 -18.42 -1.58
C SER A 211 -6.54 -18.52 -2.56
N PHE A 212 -5.89 -17.38 -2.86
CA PHE A 212 -4.73 -17.34 -3.72
C PHE A 212 -3.49 -18.01 -3.06
N GLU A 213 -3.18 -17.72 -1.81
CA GLU A 213 -2.04 -18.37 -1.13
C GLU A 213 -2.20 -19.89 -1.05
N LYS A 214 -3.43 -20.36 -0.84
CA LYS A 214 -3.75 -21.79 -0.79
C LYS A 214 -3.43 -22.54 -2.11
N ILE A 215 -3.63 -21.90 -3.24
CA ILE A 215 -3.36 -22.50 -4.56
C ILE A 215 -1.94 -22.21 -5.06
N SER A 216 -1.40 -21.03 -4.79
CA SER A 216 -0.08 -20.62 -5.31
C SER A 216 1.07 -21.26 -4.53
N LYS A 217 0.94 -21.42 -3.22
CA LYS A 217 1.94 -21.97 -2.29
C LYS A 217 3.33 -21.32 -2.45
N LYS A 218 3.37 -20.00 -2.69
CA LYS A 218 4.60 -19.26 -2.94
C LYS A 218 5.26 -18.69 -1.69
N ARG A 219 4.56 -18.72 -0.56
CA ARG A 219 5.17 -18.35 0.73
C ARG A 219 6.28 -19.36 1.06
N LYS A 220 7.45 -18.85 1.36
CA LYS A 220 8.56 -19.64 1.90
C LYS A 220 8.75 -19.24 3.35
N ASP A 221 9.01 -20.22 4.20
CA ASP A 221 9.50 -19.94 5.54
C ASP A 221 10.84 -19.20 5.41
N ILE A 222 11.00 -18.14 6.15
CA ILE A 222 12.29 -17.49 6.33
C ILE A 222 13.08 -18.55 7.12
N ALA A 223 14.03 -19.20 6.47
CA ALA A 223 15.01 -20.01 7.19
C ALA A 223 15.52 -19.13 8.33
N SER A 224 15.44 -19.61 9.57
CA SER A 224 15.90 -18.90 10.76
C SER A 224 17.37 -18.57 10.59
N GLY A 225 17.64 -17.49 9.86
CA GLY A 225 18.98 -16.99 9.62
C GLY A 225 19.43 -16.20 10.84
N ASN A 226 19.60 -16.88 11.98
CA ASN A 226 20.31 -16.34 13.13
C ASN A 226 21.81 -16.12 12.86
N ASP A 227 22.27 -16.41 11.64
CA ASP A 227 23.70 -16.42 11.33
C ASP A 227 24.19 -15.19 10.54
N ARG A 228 23.38 -14.12 10.38
CA ARG A 228 23.78 -12.93 9.59
C ARG A 228 23.93 -11.63 10.36
N TRP A 229 23.72 -11.64 11.67
CA TRP A 229 23.82 -10.41 12.48
C TRP A 229 24.88 -10.50 13.58
N GLU A 230 25.78 -11.52 13.51
CA GLU A 230 26.92 -11.67 14.41
C GLU A 230 28.27 -11.41 13.66
N GLU A 231 28.34 -10.36 12.82
CA GLU A 231 29.62 -9.80 12.36
C GLU A 231 29.65 -8.31 12.56
#